data_4bd8d6c93379727daf851d59491e1e77
#
_entry.id   4bd8d6c93379727daf851d59491e1e77
#
_cell.length_a   1.000
_cell.length_b   1.000
_cell.length_c   1.000
_cell.angle_alpha   90.00
_cell.angle_beta   90.00
_cell.angle_gamma   90.00
#
_symmetry.space_group_name_H-M   'P 1'
#
loop_
_entity.id
_entity.type
_entity.pdbx_description
1 polymer ?
#
loop_
_entity_poly.entity_id
_entity_poly.type
_entity_poly.pdbx_seq_one_letter_code
_entity_poly.pdbx_strand_id
1 'polypeptide(L)'
;MGMPIVKSLIELMGGTIEVTSELHVGTTFYVEIPLDIDKNPQTRANTVEKALDCSLADMNVLLAEDNELNAEIAQALLESEGVVVTRAANGNEVVDLYLSHPAGSFDAILMDIMMPDMDGYEATRAIRLSEKVDAADIPIIALTANAFAEDAKAAHDAGMNAHLSKPLDFNKLKNILARIKKNGSVSL
;
A
#
# COMPACT_ATOMS: atom_id res chain seq x y z
N MET A 1 -12.33 23.16 6.97
CA MET A 1 -11.78 23.85 5.78
C MET A 1 -11.90 23.07 4.45
N GLY A 2 -12.56 21.93 4.34
CA GLY A 2 -12.58 21.08 3.13
C GLY A 2 -13.58 21.48 2.03
N MET A 3 -14.79 21.90 2.38
CA MET A 3 -15.88 22.13 1.41
C MET A 3 -15.60 23.19 0.33
N PRO A 4 -14.98 24.34 0.62
CA PRO A 4 -14.64 25.32 -0.42
C PRO A 4 -13.67 24.76 -1.46
N ILE A 5 -12.72 23.93 -1.05
CA ILE A 5 -11.75 23.29 -1.95
C ILE A 5 -12.46 22.29 -2.87
N VAL A 6 -13.34 21.46 -2.31
CA VAL A 6 -14.13 20.49 -3.09
C VAL A 6 -15.00 21.21 -4.12
N LYS A 7 -15.67 22.29 -3.72
CA LYS A 7 -16.47 23.11 -4.64
C LYS A 7 -15.63 23.68 -5.77
N SER A 8 -14.49 24.32 -5.45
CA SER A 8 -13.58 24.87 -6.46
C SER A 8 -13.06 23.83 -7.43
N LEU A 9 -12.74 22.62 -6.98
CA LEU A 9 -12.29 21.52 -7.84
C LEU A 9 -13.40 21.07 -8.80
N ILE A 10 -14.63 20.91 -8.30
CA ILE A 10 -15.79 20.52 -9.13
C ILE A 10 -16.09 21.60 -10.19
N GLU A 11 -16.08 22.87 -9.81
CA GLU A 11 -16.25 24.01 -10.72
C GLU A 11 -15.15 24.07 -11.78
N LEU A 12 -13.91 23.77 -11.40
CA LEU A 12 -12.75 23.74 -12.31
C LEU A 12 -12.86 22.59 -13.33
N MET A 13 -13.54 21.51 -12.94
CA MET A 13 -13.89 20.38 -13.83
C MET A 13 -15.17 20.66 -14.67
N GLY A 14 -15.75 21.85 -14.59
CA GLY A 14 -16.99 22.21 -15.29
C GLY A 14 -18.23 21.59 -14.71
N GLY A 15 -18.16 21.08 -13.48
CA GLY A 15 -19.27 20.44 -12.79
C GLY A 15 -20.01 21.34 -11.82
N THR A 16 -21.02 20.78 -11.16
CA THR A 16 -21.83 21.44 -10.13
C THR A 16 -21.90 20.58 -8.86
N ILE A 17 -22.05 21.26 -7.72
CA ILE A 17 -22.28 20.60 -6.42
C ILE A 17 -23.43 21.29 -5.70
N GLU A 18 -24.40 20.48 -5.26
CA GLU A 18 -25.52 20.91 -4.42
C GLU A 18 -25.49 20.12 -3.11
N VAL A 19 -26.00 20.73 -2.04
CA VAL A 19 -26.11 20.11 -0.74
C VAL A 19 -27.50 20.32 -0.15
N THR A 20 -28.08 19.25 0.37
CA THR A 20 -29.28 19.29 1.20
C THR A 20 -28.94 18.68 2.56
N SER A 21 -29.35 19.36 3.63
CA SER A 21 -29.05 18.91 4.99
C SER A 21 -30.25 19.17 5.90
N GLU A 22 -30.60 18.18 6.71
CA GLU A 22 -31.64 18.30 7.72
C GLU A 22 -31.07 17.85 9.07
N LEU A 23 -31.28 18.67 10.10
CA LEU A 23 -30.72 18.41 11.43
C LEU A 23 -31.26 17.10 12.00
N HIS A 24 -30.39 16.24 12.50
CA HIS A 24 -30.66 14.88 13.00
C HIS A 24 -31.12 13.84 11.94
N VAL A 25 -31.23 14.22 10.67
CA VAL A 25 -31.58 13.30 9.57
C VAL A 25 -30.34 12.96 8.73
N GLY A 26 -29.56 13.97 8.37
CA GLY A 26 -28.34 13.77 7.61
C GLY A 26 -28.07 14.86 6.57
N THR A 27 -27.03 14.64 5.78
CA THR A 27 -26.60 15.55 4.71
C THR A 27 -26.40 14.74 3.43
N THR A 28 -26.96 15.22 2.32
CA THR A 28 -26.78 14.64 0.99
C THR A 28 -26.11 15.65 0.09
N PHE A 29 -25.09 15.20 -0.64
CA PHE A 29 -24.39 15.97 -1.66
C PHE A 29 -24.72 15.40 -3.03
N TYR A 30 -25.12 16.26 -3.97
CA TYR A 30 -25.29 15.97 -5.37
C TYR A 30 -24.14 16.58 -6.14
N VAL A 31 -23.40 15.78 -6.87
CA VAL A 31 -22.24 16.22 -7.66
C VAL A 31 -22.44 15.76 -9.09
N GLU A 32 -22.41 16.69 -10.03
CA GLU A 32 -22.44 16.43 -11.46
C GLU A 32 -21.15 16.94 -12.08
N ILE A 33 -20.43 16.07 -12.79
CA ILE A 33 -19.17 16.39 -13.49
C ILE A 33 -19.30 15.93 -14.94
N PRO A 34 -19.18 16.82 -15.94
CA PRO A 34 -19.14 16.41 -17.34
C PRO A 34 -17.85 15.65 -17.62
N LEU A 35 -17.97 14.44 -18.14
CA LEU A 35 -16.82 13.61 -18.53
C LEU A 35 -16.95 13.26 -20.01
N ASP A 36 -15.87 13.43 -20.77
CA ASP A 36 -15.80 12.94 -22.12
C ASP A 36 -15.72 11.41 -22.13
N ILE A 37 -16.56 10.80 -22.96
CA ILE A 37 -16.48 9.35 -23.18
C ILE A 37 -15.30 9.10 -24.11
N ASP A 38 -14.29 8.39 -23.63
CA ASP A 38 -13.21 7.92 -24.47
C ASP A 38 -13.77 6.93 -25.51
N LYS A 39 -13.92 7.40 -26.76
CA LYS A 39 -14.42 6.60 -27.90
C LYS A 39 -13.39 5.60 -28.41
N ASN A 40 -12.13 5.74 -28.04
CA ASN A 40 -11.06 4.80 -28.27
C ASN A 40 -10.41 4.50 -26.92
N PRO A 41 -11.03 3.70 -26.06
CA PRO A 41 -10.31 3.20 -24.92
C PRO A 41 -9.13 2.43 -25.52
N GLN A 42 -8.00 3.14 -25.75
CA GLN A 42 -6.76 2.43 -25.76
C GLN A 42 -6.87 1.66 -24.45
N THR A 43 -7.11 0.38 -24.60
CA THR A 43 -6.80 -0.55 -23.54
C THR A 43 -5.45 -0.02 -23.09
N ARG A 44 -5.43 0.83 -22.03
CA ARG A 44 -4.24 0.85 -21.21
C ARG A 44 -4.07 -0.62 -21.05
N ALA A 45 -3.08 -1.15 -21.74
CA ALA A 45 -2.65 -2.48 -21.47
C ALA A 45 -2.33 -2.42 -19.98
N ASN A 46 -3.39 -2.60 -19.16
CA ASN A 46 -3.25 -3.59 -18.17
C ASN A 46 -2.67 -4.71 -18.99
N THR A 47 -1.37 -4.79 -19.07
CA THR A 47 -0.75 -6.07 -18.99
C THR A 47 -1.51 -6.62 -17.78
N VAL A 48 -2.60 -7.30 -18.05
CA VAL A 48 -3.09 -8.35 -17.20
C VAL A 48 -1.91 -9.29 -17.29
N GLU A 49 -0.87 -8.95 -16.50
CA GLU A 49 0.12 -9.92 -16.14
C GLU A 49 -0.75 -11.05 -15.68
N LYS A 50 -0.81 -12.06 -16.50
CA LYS A 50 -1.57 -13.27 -16.32
C LYS A 50 -1.51 -13.56 -14.84
N ALA A 51 -2.63 -13.32 -14.13
CA ALA A 51 -2.65 -13.46 -12.68
C ALA A 51 -1.93 -14.75 -12.41
N LEU A 52 -0.77 -14.65 -11.76
CA LEU A 52 -0.01 -15.83 -11.43
C LEU A 52 -0.97 -16.63 -10.56
N ASP A 53 -1.44 -17.75 -11.07
CA ASP A 53 -2.39 -18.63 -10.39
C ASP A 53 -1.61 -19.34 -9.26
N CYS A 54 -1.03 -18.51 -8.38
CA CYS A 54 -0.22 -18.91 -7.26
C CYS A 54 -0.99 -18.54 -5.99
N SER A 55 -1.44 -19.54 -5.29
CA SER A 55 -2.03 -19.37 -3.96
C SER A 55 -1.02 -18.65 -3.04
N LEU A 56 -1.47 -17.63 -2.33
CA LEU A 56 -0.68 -16.94 -1.30
C LEU A 56 -0.77 -17.62 0.06
N ALA A 57 -1.53 -18.73 0.17
CA ALA A 57 -1.71 -19.44 1.42
C ALA A 57 -0.37 -19.75 2.11
N ASP A 58 -0.36 -19.65 3.42
CA ASP A 58 0.81 -19.90 4.28
C ASP A 58 1.98 -18.91 4.15
N MET A 59 1.84 -17.82 3.37
CA MET A 59 2.80 -16.73 3.43
C MET A 59 2.67 -15.96 4.75
N ASN A 60 3.81 -15.64 5.36
CA ASN A 60 3.87 -14.82 6.56
C ASN A 60 4.30 -13.40 6.18
N VAL A 61 3.42 -12.44 6.37
CA VAL A 61 3.65 -11.03 6.01
C VAL A 61 3.65 -10.17 7.25
N LEU A 62 4.69 -9.35 7.41
CA LEU A 62 4.76 -8.31 8.43
C LEU A 62 4.21 -7.01 7.83
N LEU A 63 3.12 -6.49 8.39
CA LEU A 63 2.43 -5.27 7.93
C LEU A 63 2.67 -4.14 8.91
N ALA A 64 3.37 -3.09 8.47
CA ALA A 64 3.56 -1.84 9.19
C ALA A 64 2.61 -0.77 8.63
N GLU A 65 1.64 -0.35 9.41
CA GLU A 65 0.63 0.66 9.08
C GLU A 65 0.15 1.30 10.39
N ASP A 66 0.25 2.63 10.50
CA ASP A 66 -0.13 3.37 11.71
C ASP A 66 -1.63 3.64 11.81
N ASN A 67 -2.33 3.64 10.69
CA ASN A 67 -3.79 3.82 10.66
C ASN A 67 -4.50 2.48 10.86
N GLU A 68 -5.18 2.33 11.99
CA GLU A 68 -5.88 1.10 12.39
C GLU A 68 -6.84 0.58 11.31
N LEU A 69 -7.65 1.48 10.71
CA LEU A 69 -8.61 1.09 9.68
C LEU A 69 -7.92 0.59 8.40
N ASN A 70 -6.84 1.25 7.97
CA ASN A 70 -6.07 0.79 6.81
C ASN A 70 -5.44 -0.57 7.08
N ALA A 71 -4.89 -0.76 8.28
CA ALA A 71 -4.29 -2.02 8.71
C ALA A 71 -5.33 -3.15 8.73
N GLU A 72 -6.53 -2.92 9.29
CA GLU A 72 -7.62 -3.90 9.30
C GLU A 72 -8.05 -4.29 7.89
N ILE A 73 -8.21 -3.31 6.99
CA ILE A 73 -8.59 -3.57 5.59
C ILE A 73 -7.51 -4.40 4.88
N ALA A 74 -6.24 -3.99 5.00
CA ALA A 74 -5.12 -4.71 4.37
C ALA A 74 -5.00 -6.13 4.92
N GLN A 75 -5.10 -6.31 6.24
CA GLN A 75 -5.06 -7.61 6.90
C GLN A 75 -6.20 -8.50 6.40
N ALA A 76 -7.45 -8.03 6.43
CA ALA A 76 -8.62 -8.82 6.01
C ALA A 76 -8.49 -9.29 4.54
N LEU A 77 -7.99 -8.42 3.66
CA LEU A 77 -7.75 -8.75 2.25
C LEU A 77 -6.66 -9.81 2.09
N LEU A 78 -5.55 -9.70 2.82
CA LEU A 78 -4.45 -10.68 2.78
C LEU A 78 -4.89 -12.03 3.37
N GLU A 79 -5.56 -12.03 4.51
CA GLU A 79 -6.06 -13.24 5.17
C GLU A 79 -7.11 -13.97 4.31
N SER A 80 -7.90 -13.24 3.50
CA SER A 80 -8.84 -13.86 2.56
C SER A 80 -8.15 -14.71 1.48
N GLU A 81 -6.86 -14.47 1.22
CA GLU A 81 -6.01 -15.26 0.31
C GLU A 81 -5.16 -16.31 1.06
N GLY A 82 -5.37 -16.47 2.37
CA GLY A 82 -4.66 -17.43 3.21
C GLY A 82 -3.29 -16.97 3.72
N VAL A 83 -3.00 -15.68 3.64
CA VAL A 83 -1.76 -15.08 4.18
C VAL A 83 -1.88 -14.93 5.70
N VAL A 84 -0.82 -15.23 6.43
CA VAL A 84 -0.71 -14.97 7.86
C VAL A 84 -0.10 -13.57 8.04
N VAL A 85 -0.81 -12.67 8.71
CA VAL A 85 -0.40 -11.28 8.88
C VAL A 85 -0.01 -11.01 10.33
N THR A 86 1.20 -10.48 10.54
CA THR A 86 1.64 -9.88 11.79
C THR A 86 1.64 -8.37 11.63
N ARG A 87 1.04 -7.63 12.57
CA ARG A 87 0.90 -6.16 12.49
C ARG A 87 1.92 -5.45 13.35
N ALA A 88 2.37 -4.30 12.86
CA ALA A 88 3.14 -3.30 13.57
C ALA A 88 2.49 -1.92 13.35
N ALA A 89 2.39 -1.10 14.38
CA ALA A 89 1.75 0.21 14.32
C ALA A 89 2.72 1.37 14.01
N ASN A 90 4.01 1.12 13.97
CA ASN A 90 5.06 2.12 13.67
C ASN A 90 6.37 1.45 13.26
N GLY A 91 7.35 2.27 12.85
CA GLY A 91 8.65 1.79 12.39
C GLY A 91 9.47 1.07 13.47
N ASN A 92 9.41 1.52 14.72
CA ASN A 92 10.13 0.86 15.81
C ASN A 92 9.59 -0.56 16.04
N GLU A 93 8.26 -0.70 16.08
CA GLU A 93 7.60 -1.98 16.31
C GLU A 93 7.88 -2.98 15.18
N VAL A 94 7.90 -2.53 13.91
CA VAL A 94 8.23 -3.44 12.80
C VAL A 94 9.66 -3.92 12.87
N VAL A 95 10.62 -3.06 13.25
CA VAL A 95 12.02 -3.45 13.45
C VAL A 95 12.14 -4.45 14.60
N ASP A 96 11.52 -4.18 15.75
CA ASP A 96 11.55 -5.06 16.91
C ASP A 96 10.92 -6.44 16.61
N LEU A 97 9.76 -6.46 15.95
CA LEU A 97 9.11 -7.70 15.53
C LEU A 97 9.97 -8.48 14.55
N TYR A 98 10.53 -7.81 13.55
CA TYR A 98 11.41 -8.46 12.59
C TYR A 98 12.64 -9.07 13.27
N LEU A 99 13.32 -8.32 14.14
CA LEU A 99 14.56 -8.77 14.81
C LEU A 99 14.31 -9.87 15.85
N SER A 100 13.18 -9.84 16.55
CA SER A 100 12.85 -10.82 17.60
C SER A 100 12.45 -12.20 17.06
N HIS A 101 12.01 -12.28 15.81
CA HIS A 101 11.64 -13.56 15.19
C HIS A 101 12.86 -14.23 14.54
N PRO A 102 12.89 -15.56 14.39
CA PRO A 102 13.93 -16.23 13.64
C PRO A 102 14.05 -15.76 12.18
N ALA A 103 15.20 -15.89 11.57
CA ALA A 103 15.36 -15.62 10.14
C ALA A 103 14.44 -16.51 9.30
N GLY A 104 13.84 -15.97 8.24
CA GLY A 104 12.89 -16.68 7.41
C GLY A 104 11.48 -16.82 8.03
N SER A 105 11.20 -16.17 9.18
CA SER A 105 9.84 -16.16 9.74
C SER A 105 8.86 -15.32 8.93
N PHE A 106 9.34 -14.37 8.15
CA PHE A 106 8.54 -13.54 7.28
C PHE A 106 8.99 -13.70 5.83
N ASP A 107 8.02 -13.81 4.92
CA ASP A 107 8.25 -13.88 3.47
C ASP A 107 8.33 -12.50 2.83
N ALA A 108 7.68 -11.50 3.43
CA ALA A 108 7.71 -10.11 2.98
C ALA A 108 7.31 -9.14 4.11
N ILE A 109 7.73 -7.87 3.95
CA ILE A 109 7.32 -6.75 4.79
C ILE A 109 6.56 -5.76 3.91
N LEU A 110 5.33 -5.40 4.30
CA LEU A 110 4.58 -4.29 3.76
C LEU A 110 4.80 -3.10 4.68
N MET A 111 5.41 -2.04 4.16
CA MET A 111 5.91 -0.93 4.97
C MET A 111 5.25 0.38 4.55
N ASP A 112 4.37 0.92 5.40
CA ASP A 112 3.97 2.31 5.23
C ASP A 112 5.18 3.23 5.38
N ILE A 113 5.28 4.22 4.50
CA ILE A 113 6.36 5.21 4.58
C ILE A 113 6.08 6.23 5.68
N MET A 114 4.84 6.69 5.78
CA MET A 114 4.45 7.80 6.67
C MET A 114 3.92 7.27 8.00
N MET A 115 4.83 6.96 8.92
CA MET A 115 4.49 6.51 10.27
C MET A 115 5.11 7.43 11.32
N PRO A 116 4.49 7.55 12.53
CA PRO A 116 5.05 8.31 13.63
C PRO A 116 6.30 7.64 14.22
N ASP A 117 7.12 8.42 14.93
CA ASP A 117 8.32 8.05 15.67
C ASP A 117 9.49 7.59 14.78
N MET A 118 9.28 6.61 13.92
CA MET A 118 10.23 6.10 12.95
C MET A 118 9.49 5.87 11.63
N ASP A 119 9.92 6.54 10.57
CA ASP A 119 9.32 6.38 9.25
C ASP A 119 9.72 5.05 8.57
N GLY A 120 9.03 4.69 7.49
CA GLY A 120 9.27 3.42 6.78
C GLY A 120 10.66 3.35 6.13
N TYR A 121 11.26 4.48 5.75
CA TYR A 121 12.61 4.51 5.21
C TYR A 121 13.66 4.26 6.29
N GLU A 122 13.48 4.85 7.46
CA GLU A 122 14.35 4.64 8.62
C GLU A 122 14.26 3.20 9.10
N ALA A 123 13.04 2.67 9.23
CA ALA A 123 12.80 1.27 9.60
C ALA A 123 13.45 0.30 8.60
N THR A 124 13.32 0.57 7.30
CA THR A 124 13.96 -0.24 6.25
C THR A 124 15.47 -0.23 6.39
N ARG A 125 16.07 0.95 6.55
CA ARG A 125 17.52 1.05 6.76
C ARG A 125 17.98 0.30 8.00
N ALA A 126 17.24 0.41 9.12
CA ALA A 126 17.53 -0.31 10.35
C ALA A 126 17.50 -1.83 10.14
N ILE A 127 16.49 -2.35 9.42
CA ILE A 127 16.42 -3.77 9.05
C ILE A 127 17.61 -4.17 8.19
N ARG A 128 17.92 -3.43 7.12
CA ARG A 128 19.01 -3.74 6.17
C ARG A 128 20.39 -3.72 6.82
N LEU A 129 20.60 -2.87 7.82
CA LEU A 129 21.86 -2.75 8.57
C LEU A 129 21.98 -3.74 9.72
N SER A 130 20.92 -4.49 10.03
CA SER A 130 20.96 -5.48 11.11
C SER A 130 21.84 -6.68 10.76
N GLU A 131 22.33 -7.38 11.78
CA GLU A 131 23.16 -8.60 11.61
C GLU A 131 22.31 -9.86 11.28
N LYS A 132 21.00 -9.70 11.10
CA LYS A 132 20.13 -10.83 10.79
C LYS A 132 20.41 -11.37 9.39
N VAL A 133 20.53 -12.69 9.26
CA VAL A 133 21.05 -13.33 8.05
C VAL A 133 20.21 -13.09 6.79
N ASP A 134 18.91 -12.87 6.96
CA ASP A 134 17.96 -12.58 5.87
C ASP A 134 17.67 -11.08 5.68
N ALA A 135 18.34 -10.23 6.45
CA ALA A 135 18.09 -8.78 6.42
C ALA A 135 18.36 -8.12 5.06
N ALA A 136 19.33 -8.62 4.31
CA ALA A 136 19.64 -8.13 2.98
C ALA A 136 18.60 -8.53 1.92
N ASP A 137 18.01 -9.71 2.09
CA ASP A 137 17.21 -10.37 1.05
C ASP A 137 15.70 -10.30 1.28
N ILE A 138 15.24 -10.08 2.53
CA ILE A 138 13.80 -9.99 2.81
C ILE A 138 13.13 -8.93 1.94
N PRO A 139 12.09 -9.29 1.16
CA PRO A 139 11.37 -8.33 0.34
C PRO A 139 10.64 -7.30 1.21
N ILE A 140 10.91 -6.01 0.97
CA ILE A 140 10.24 -4.88 1.62
C ILE A 140 9.51 -4.09 0.55
N ILE A 141 8.18 -3.99 0.66
CA ILE A 141 7.30 -3.31 -0.26
C ILE A 141 6.81 -2.02 0.39
N ALA A 142 7.15 -0.87 -0.19
CA ALA A 142 6.67 0.42 0.28
C ALA A 142 5.17 0.60 -0.01
N LEU A 143 4.42 1.10 0.97
CA LEU A 143 3.07 1.62 0.82
C LEU A 143 3.15 3.15 0.90
N THR A 144 2.89 3.85 -0.20
CA THR A 144 3.09 5.30 -0.29
C THR A 144 1.80 6.04 -0.64
N ALA A 145 1.60 7.23 -0.07
CA ALA A 145 0.47 8.10 -0.46
C ALA A 145 0.62 8.65 -1.89
N ASN A 146 1.84 8.70 -2.43
CA ASN A 146 2.14 9.26 -3.74
C ASN A 146 2.86 8.23 -4.63
N ALA A 147 2.53 8.24 -5.92
CA ALA A 147 3.17 7.39 -6.93
C ALA A 147 4.20 8.17 -7.79
N PHE A 148 4.83 9.20 -7.22
CA PHE A 148 5.81 10.00 -7.98
C PHE A 148 7.17 9.28 -8.07
N ALA A 149 7.90 9.55 -9.15
CA ALA A 149 9.21 8.96 -9.40
C ALA A 149 10.25 9.26 -8.29
N GLU A 150 10.08 10.37 -7.58
CA GLU A 150 10.94 10.76 -6.46
C GLU A 150 10.75 9.82 -5.26
N ASP A 151 9.50 9.44 -4.94
CA ASP A 151 9.19 8.51 -3.85
C ASP A 151 9.68 7.10 -4.16
N ALA A 152 9.55 6.66 -5.42
CA ALA A 152 10.08 5.39 -5.88
C ALA A 152 11.61 5.31 -5.72
N LYS A 153 12.31 6.42 -6.07
CA LYS A 153 13.75 6.50 -5.89
C LYS A 153 14.14 6.48 -4.41
N ALA A 154 13.45 7.24 -3.56
CA ALA A 154 13.72 7.26 -2.13
C ALA A 154 13.52 5.89 -1.48
N ALA A 155 12.47 5.16 -1.89
CA ALA A 155 12.21 3.78 -1.45
C ALA A 155 13.35 2.84 -1.86
N HIS A 156 13.78 2.90 -3.11
CA HIS A 156 14.92 2.12 -3.60
C HIS A 156 16.22 2.46 -2.84
N ASP A 157 16.52 3.75 -2.66
CA ASP A 157 17.74 4.22 -1.97
C ASP A 157 17.73 3.81 -0.47
N ALA A 158 16.57 3.61 0.12
CA ALA A 158 16.41 3.05 1.46
C ALA A 158 16.60 1.52 1.52
N GLY A 159 16.58 0.83 0.37
CA GLY A 159 16.73 -0.62 0.26
C GLY A 159 15.39 -1.38 0.16
N MET A 160 14.29 -0.71 -0.21
CA MET A 160 13.01 -1.35 -0.51
C MET A 160 13.03 -1.99 -1.91
N ASN A 161 12.25 -3.05 -2.11
CA ASN A 161 12.27 -3.88 -3.33
C ASN A 161 11.13 -3.55 -4.30
N ALA A 162 10.04 -2.95 -3.82
CA ALA A 162 8.91 -2.53 -4.63
C ALA A 162 8.15 -1.39 -3.94
N HIS A 163 7.24 -0.74 -4.66
CA HIS A 163 6.34 0.26 -4.09
C HIS A 163 4.93 0.11 -4.63
N LEU A 164 3.95 0.44 -3.80
CA LEU A 164 2.53 0.51 -4.12
C LEU A 164 1.94 1.81 -3.60
N SER A 165 1.15 2.47 -4.44
CA SER A 165 0.42 3.67 -4.02
C SER A 165 -0.83 3.32 -3.22
N LYS A 166 -1.13 4.13 -2.22
CA LYS A 166 -2.43 4.15 -1.55
C LYS A 166 -3.44 4.97 -2.40
N PRO A 167 -4.72 4.58 -2.51
CA PRO A 167 -5.32 3.40 -1.90
C PRO A 167 -4.78 2.10 -2.49
N LEU A 168 -4.64 1.09 -1.64
CA LEU A 168 -3.96 -0.16 -1.97
C LEU A 168 -4.68 -0.90 -3.10
N ASP A 169 -4.01 -1.03 -4.26
CA ASP A 169 -4.45 -1.91 -5.34
C ASP A 169 -4.12 -3.36 -5.00
N PHE A 170 -5.12 -4.07 -4.48
CA PHE A 170 -4.93 -5.43 -4.00
C PHE A 170 -4.49 -6.41 -5.10
N ASN A 171 -4.91 -6.21 -6.35
CA ASN A 171 -4.48 -7.07 -7.46
C ASN A 171 -2.98 -6.90 -7.75
N LYS A 172 -2.47 -5.67 -7.66
CA LYS A 172 -1.03 -5.41 -7.79
C LYS A 172 -0.25 -6.03 -6.64
N LEU A 173 -0.73 -5.85 -5.39
CA LEU A 173 -0.12 -6.47 -4.22
C LEU A 173 -0.08 -7.99 -4.35
N LYS A 174 -1.19 -8.61 -4.71
CA LYS A 174 -1.29 -10.06 -4.93
C LYS A 174 -0.27 -10.56 -5.96
N ASN A 175 -0.11 -9.85 -7.07
CA ASN A 175 0.88 -10.19 -8.10
C ASN A 175 2.32 -10.08 -7.59
N ILE A 176 2.63 -9.06 -6.78
CA ILE A 176 3.96 -8.89 -6.16
C ILE A 176 4.22 -10.05 -5.20
N LEU A 177 3.30 -10.34 -4.28
CA LEU A 177 3.45 -11.43 -3.32
C LEU A 177 3.55 -12.81 -4.01
N ALA A 178 2.78 -13.04 -5.08
CA ALA A 178 2.90 -14.27 -5.86
C ALA A 178 4.28 -14.43 -6.52
N ARG A 179 4.90 -13.33 -6.97
CA ARG A 179 6.28 -13.35 -7.49
C ARG A 179 7.29 -13.66 -6.39
N ILE A 180 7.13 -13.03 -5.21
CA ILE A 180 7.97 -13.31 -4.04
C ILE A 180 7.89 -14.80 -3.69
N LYS A 181 6.68 -15.34 -3.55
CA LYS A 181 6.46 -16.76 -3.21
C LYS A 181 7.11 -17.71 -4.22
N LYS A 182 7.09 -17.35 -5.51
CA LYS A 182 7.64 -18.19 -6.58
C LYS A 182 9.15 -18.10 -6.69
N ASN A 183 9.73 -16.91 -6.53
CA ASN A 183 11.12 -16.63 -6.89
C ASN A 183 12.00 -16.29 -5.67
N GLY A 184 11.42 -16.11 -4.48
CA GLY A 184 12.11 -15.65 -3.28
C GLY A 184 12.54 -14.17 -3.30
N SER A 185 12.28 -13.44 -4.40
CA SER A 185 12.69 -12.04 -4.52
C SER A 185 11.81 -11.26 -5.49
N VAL A 186 11.75 -9.93 -5.31
CA VAL A 186 11.22 -8.96 -6.28
C VAL A 186 12.32 -7.94 -6.53
N SER A 187 12.63 -7.67 -7.80
CA SER A 187 13.37 -6.46 -8.20
C SER A 187 12.43 -5.50 -8.89
N LEU A 188 12.59 -4.22 -8.59
CA LEU A 188 11.94 -3.07 -9.23
C LEU A 188 12.26 -3.03 -10.72
#